data_0057fb1b0819705b42fbe2e47d9a3e0a
#
_entry.id   0057fb1b0819705b42fbe2e47d9a3e0a
#
_cell.length_a   1.000
_cell.length_b   1.000
_cell.length_c   1.000
_cell.angle_alpha   90.00
_cell.angle_beta   90.00
_cell.angle_gamma   90.00
#
_symmetry.space_group_name_H-M   'P 1'
#
loop_
_entity.id
_entity.type
_entity.pdbx_description
1 polymer ?
#
loop_
_entity_poly.entity_id
_entity_poly.type
_entity_poly.pdbx_seq_one_letter_code
_entity_poly.pdbx_strand_id
1 'polypeptide(L)'
;MNRILSLFDCPLKDVKRFLPIISRQGFNTVQVSPLQKCKTDSKDSWYLLYQPLGFEIGNRIGTKEELYDLCLEAKKYGINVVVDAVINHVANKSEKEFLEPHPDTDEELLSNKDCFKEKKQITNWDDRNQVINYCLGLPGLNPNNPIVQKKIIDMLNEYVDLGVNGFRFDAAKSIALPEEGCNFFPNVTYSLNRWLPIIYGEVLFADNELIEKYARYMRVLTNSDARDRNSIIKFVENKDSFLSKDLGYTKQWPKSRITRDYMILAAHYPNTLYYARNYTHDWYEWQSEFVKEANLKLVKK
;
A
#
# COMPACT_ATOMS: atom_id res chain seq x y z
N MET A 1 -7.25 0.69 -17.48
CA MET A 1 -8.21 0.48 -16.37
C MET A 1 -7.64 -0.56 -15.42
N ASN A 2 -7.48 -0.23 -14.14
CA ASN A 2 -6.99 -1.18 -13.13
C ASN A 2 -8.11 -1.49 -12.12
N ARG A 3 -8.44 -2.77 -12.01
CA ARG A 3 -9.32 -3.31 -10.98
C ARG A 3 -8.46 -4.08 -10.00
N ILE A 4 -8.15 -3.42 -8.88
CA ILE A 4 -7.22 -3.92 -7.90
C ILE A 4 -8.00 -4.56 -6.77
N LEU A 5 -7.73 -5.83 -6.46
CA LEU A 5 -8.25 -6.48 -5.26
C LEU A 5 -7.17 -6.43 -4.17
N SER A 6 -7.46 -5.71 -3.09
CA SER A 6 -6.58 -5.67 -1.91
C SER A 6 -6.90 -6.86 -1.02
N LEU A 7 -5.98 -7.82 -0.98
CA LEU A 7 -6.01 -9.03 -0.14
C LEU A 7 -5.21 -8.77 1.14
N PHE A 8 -5.81 -7.95 2.01
CA PHE A 8 -5.18 -7.53 3.25
C PHE A 8 -5.06 -8.70 4.23
N ASP A 9 -3.89 -8.83 4.85
CA ASP A 9 -3.58 -9.85 5.86
C ASP A 9 -3.81 -11.30 5.40
N CYS A 10 -3.62 -11.55 4.11
CA CYS A 10 -3.85 -12.83 3.46
C CYS A 10 -2.50 -13.49 3.09
N PRO A 11 -2.21 -14.71 3.58
CA PRO A 11 -1.00 -15.43 3.23
C PRO A 11 -0.85 -15.63 1.72
N LEU A 12 0.36 -15.50 1.17
CA LEU A 12 0.61 -15.59 -0.27
C LEU A 12 0.15 -16.90 -0.90
N LYS A 13 0.25 -18.01 -0.16
CA LYS A 13 -0.27 -19.33 -0.59
C LYS A 13 -1.78 -19.32 -0.82
N ASP A 14 -2.53 -18.55 -0.02
CA ASP A 14 -3.98 -18.42 -0.16
C ASP A 14 -4.32 -17.47 -1.31
N VAL A 15 -3.59 -16.34 -1.46
CA VAL A 15 -3.70 -15.48 -2.64
C VAL A 15 -3.51 -16.30 -3.93
N LYS A 16 -2.45 -17.11 -4.01
CA LYS A 16 -2.17 -17.99 -5.15
C LYS A 16 -3.33 -18.93 -5.45
N ARG A 17 -3.92 -19.54 -4.43
CA ARG A 17 -5.08 -20.43 -4.56
C ARG A 17 -6.31 -19.72 -5.11
N PHE A 18 -6.50 -18.44 -4.82
CA PHE A 18 -7.66 -17.65 -5.25
C PHE A 18 -7.53 -17.06 -6.66
N LEU A 19 -6.35 -17.03 -7.28
CA LEU A 19 -6.12 -16.40 -8.58
C LEU A 19 -7.11 -16.83 -9.69
N PRO A 20 -7.47 -18.13 -9.84
CA PRO A 20 -8.42 -18.54 -10.88
C PRO A 20 -9.78 -17.84 -10.74
N ILE A 21 -10.22 -17.62 -9.54
CA ILE A 21 -11.51 -17.02 -9.25
C ILE A 21 -11.43 -15.50 -9.34
N ILE A 22 -10.36 -14.89 -8.83
CA ILE A 22 -10.07 -13.46 -8.94
C ILE A 22 -10.08 -13.04 -10.41
N SER A 23 -9.43 -13.81 -11.29
CA SER A 23 -9.44 -13.58 -12.73
C SER A 23 -10.85 -13.66 -13.33
N ARG A 24 -11.63 -14.71 -13.00
CA ARG A 24 -13.01 -14.85 -13.48
C ARG A 24 -13.94 -13.73 -13.04
N GLN A 25 -13.64 -13.08 -11.91
CA GLN A 25 -14.37 -11.91 -11.41
C GLN A 25 -13.97 -10.62 -12.10
N GLY A 26 -12.95 -10.66 -12.97
CA GLY A 26 -12.50 -9.53 -13.77
C GLY A 26 -11.54 -8.60 -13.09
N PHE A 27 -10.92 -8.99 -11.96
CA PHE A 27 -9.76 -8.31 -11.44
C PHE A 27 -8.54 -8.59 -12.32
N ASN A 28 -7.75 -7.55 -12.55
CA ASN A 28 -6.49 -7.66 -13.27
C ASN A 28 -5.27 -7.37 -12.42
N THR A 29 -5.48 -7.09 -11.14
CA THR A 29 -4.41 -6.77 -10.19
C THR A 29 -4.82 -7.26 -8.80
N VAL A 30 -3.87 -7.86 -8.08
CA VAL A 30 -3.96 -8.13 -6.64
C VAL A 30 -2.93 -7.28 -5.90
N GLN A 31 -3.35 -6.68 -4.79
CA GLN A 31 -2.45 -6.05 -3.83
C GLN A 31 -2.32 -6.95 -2.62
N VAL A 32 -1.10 -7.33 -2.27
CA VAL A 32 -0.78 -8.09 -1.06
C VAL A 32 -0.24 -7.19 0.04
N SER A 33 -0.37 -7.63 1.29
CA SER A 33 0.16 -6.92 2.47
C SER A 33 1.68 -6.79 2.42
N PRO A 34 2.29 -5.92 3.26
CA PRO A 34 3.73 -5.82 3.36
C PRO A 34 4.40 -7.17 3.65
N LEU A 35 5.51 -7.42 2.98
CA LEU A 35 6.30 -8.65 3.12
C LEU A 35 7.65 -8.41 3.79
N GLN A 36 7.93 -7.19 4.21
CA GLN A 36 9.15 -6.86 4.95
C GLN A 36 9.15 -7.59 6.29
N LYS A 37 10.32 -8.05 6.73
CA LYS A 37 10.51 -8.54 8.09
C LYS A 37 10.03 -7.49 9.07
N CYS A 38 9.13 -7.85 9.96
CA CYS A 38 8.44 -6.90 10.82
C CYS A 38 8.41 -7.36 12.28
N LYS A 39 8.05 -6.47 13.14
CA LYS A 39 7.76 -6.75 14.54
C LYS A 39 6.65 -7.81 14.64
N THR A 40 6.71 -8.67 15.67
CA THR A 40 5.74 -9.75 15.89
C THR A 40 5.20 -9.72 17.31
N ASP A 41 4.02 -10.29 17.49
CA ASP A 41 3.43 -10.58 18.79
C ASP A 41 2.76 -11.97 18.80
N SER A 42 2.30 -12.42 19.95
CA SER A 42 1.63 -13.71 20.08
C SER A 42 0.23 -13.79 19.45
N LYS A 43 -0.29 -12.68 18.94
CA LYS A 43 -1.63 -12.54 18.36
C LYS A 43 -1.60 -12.35 16.84
N ASP A 44 -0.40 -12.30 16.25
CA ASP A 44 -0.21 -11.97 14.83
C ASP A 44 -0.94 -10.69 14.42
N SER A 45 -0.84 -9.66 15.28
CA SER A 45 -1.57 -8.41 15.09
C SER A 45 -1.25 -7.77 13.74
N TRP A 46 -2.29 -7.50 12.95
CA TRP A 46 -2.15 -7.04 11.57
C TRP A 46 -1.33 -5.75 11.40
N TYR A 47 -1.41 -4.82 12.37
CA TYR A 47 -0.70 -3.53 12.32
C TYR A 47 0.82 -3.69 12.42
N LEU A 48 1.30 -4.83 12.91
CA LEU A 48 2.72 -5.13 12.96
C LEU A 48 3.34 -5.38 11.58
N LEU A 49 2.53 -5.74 10.58
CA LEU A 49 2.97 -5.79 9.18
C LEU A 49 3.43 -4.42 8.67
N TYR A 50 2.92 -3.33 9.27
CA TYR A 50 3.31 -1.94 8.99
C TYR A 50 4.37 -1.42 9.98
N GLN A 51 5.03 -2.30 10.71
CA GLN A 51 6.15 -1.98 11.59
C GLN A 51 7.39 -2.79 11.16
N PRO A 52 7.98 -2.48 9.99
CA PRO A 52 9.14 -3.22 9.50
C PRO A 52 10.37 -2.98 10.37
N LEU A 53 11.20 -4.01 10.52
CA LEU A 53 12.51 -3.96 11.17
C LEU A 53 13.61 -3.55 10.19
N GLY A 54 13.28 -3.48 8.90
CA GLY A 54 14.20 -3.13 7.82
C GLY A 54 13.59 -3.46 6.46
N PHE A 55 14.46 -3.81 5.53
CA PHE A 55 14.08 -4.01 4.14
C PHE A 55 14.23 -5.46 3.66
N GLU A 56 14.54 -6.39 4.55
CA GLU A 56 14.58 -7.82 4.28
C GLU A 56 13.17 -8.36 4.01
N ILE A 57 13.01 -9.17 2.95
CA ILE A 57 11.73 -9.76 2.57
C ILE A 57 11.51 -11.09 3.31
N GLY A 58 10.36 -11.22 3.94
CA GLY A 58 9.90 -12.43 4.62
C GLY A 58 9.24 -12.13 5.96
N ASN A 59 7.97 -12.51 6.09
CA ASN A 59 7.20 -12.45 7.33
C ASN A 59 6.08 -13.50 7.30
N ARG A 60 5.12 -13.43 8.24
CA ARG A 60 4.01 -14.38 8.31
C ARG A 60 3.08 -14.43 7.08
N ILE A 61 3.12 -13.40 6.24
CA ILE A 61 2.34 -13.37 5.00
C ILE A 61 2.95 -14.28 3.94
N GLY A 62 4.29 -14.37 3.90
CA GLY A 62 5.00 -15.27 3.01
C GLY A 62 6.49 -15.03 2.90
N THR A 63 7.15 -15.94 2.20
CA THR A 63 8.59 -15.92 1.89
C THR A 63 8.84 -15.38 0.48
N LYS A 64 10.14 -15.20 0.14
CA LYS A 64 10.57 -14.84 -1.22
C LYS A 64 10.14 -15.88 -2.26
N GLU A 65 10.28 -17.15 -1.92
CA GLU A 65 9.92 -18.29 -2.78
C GLU A 65 8.40 -18.31 -3.02
N GLU A 66 7.60 -18.09 -1.99
CA GLU A 66 6.14 -18.03 -2.11
C GLU A 66 5.69 -16.83 -2.96
N LEU A 67 6.40 -15.68 -2.86
CA LEU A 67 6.14 -14.52 -3.70
C LEU A 67 6.48 -14.78 -5.17
N TYR A 68 7.65 -15.36 -5.44
CA TYR A 68 8.04 -15.76 -6.80
C TYR A 68 7.01 -16.71 -7.41
N ASP A 69 6.60 -17.73 -6.68
CA ASP A 69 5.58 -18.69 -7.07
C ASP A 69 4.22 -18.04 -7.35
N LEU A 70 3.82 -17.08 -6.50
CA LEU A 70 2.59 -16.30 -6.72
C LEU A 70 2.68 -15.49 -8.01
N CYS A 71 3.79 -14.80 -8.26
CA CYS A 71 3.99 -13.99 -9.47
C CYS A 71 3.97 -14.86 -10.75
N LEU A 72 4.61 -16.02 -10.72
CA LEU A 72 4.55 -16.97 -11.84
C LEU A 72 3.14 -17.46 -12.13
N GLU A 73 2.39 -17.79 -11.08
CA GLU A 73 1.02 -18.27 -11.24
C GLU A 73 0.09 -17.15 -11.71
N ALA A 74 0.20 -15.93 -11.13
CA ALA A 74 -0.61 -14.78 -11.49
C ALA A 74 -0.49 -14.41 -12.98
N LYS A 75 0.71 -14.55 -13.54
CA LYS A 75 0.97 -14.34 -14.98
C LYS A 75 0.10 -15.19 -15.87
N LYS A 76 -0.21 -16.46 -15.50
CA LYS A 76 -1.06 -17.37 -16.26
C LYS A 76 -2.50 -16.87 -16.36
N TYR A 77 -2.94 -16.06 -15.40
CA TYR A 77 -4.28 -15.49 -15.34
C TYR A 77 -4.35 -14.03 -15.80
N GLY A 78 -3.22 -13.45 -16.26
CA GLY A 78 -3.15 -12.05 -16.65
C GLY A 78 -3.33 -11.09 -15.46
N ILE A 79 -2.98 -11.53 -14.26
CA ILE A 79 -3.09 -10.74 -13.02
C ILE A 79 -1.73 -10.15 -12.66
N ASN A 80 -1.69 -8.85 -12.40
CA ASN A 80 -0.53 -8.18 -11.84
C ASN A 80 -0.48 -8.36 -10.33
N VAL A 81 0.72 -8.56 -9.78
CA VAL A 81 0.96 -8.60 -8.34
C VAL A 81 1.57 -7.26 -7.91
N VAL A 82 0.92 -6.59 -6.97
CA VAL A 82 1.36 -5.35 -6.33
C VAL A 82 1.66 -5.64 -4.87
N VAL A 83 2.84 -5.23 -4.39
CA VAL A 83 3.22 -5.36 -2.98
C VAL A 83 3.02 -4.01 -2.28
N ASP A 84 2.42 -4.07 -1.09
CA ASP A 84 2.35 -2.93 -0.18
C ASP A 84 3.75 -2.71 0.44
N ALA A 85 4.38 -1.58 0.16
CA ALA A 85 5.75 -1.28 0.58
C ALA A 85 5.76 -0.19 1.64
N VAL A 86 6.22 -0.54 2.84
CA VAL A 86 6.40 0.41 3.95
C VAL A 86 7.78 1.04 3.83
N ILE A 87 7.82 2.28 3.36
CA ILE A 87 9.05 3.00 3.00
C ILE A 87 9.24 4.31 3.78
N ASN A 88 8.24 4.74 4.56
CA ASN A 88 8.30 6.01 5.30
C ASN A 88 8.82 5.86 6.73
N HIS A 89 8.75 4.69 7.34
CA HIS A 89 9.03 4.47 8.76
C HIS A 89 9.46 3.03 9.05
N VAL A 90 9.93 2.79 10.27
CA VAL A 90 10.25 1.47 10.80
C VAL A 90 9.49 1.20 12.10
N ALA A 91 9.63 -0.02 12.63
CA ALA A 91 9.03 -0.43 13.89
C ALA A 91 9.50 0.43 15.07
N ASN A 92 8.58 0.73 15.98
CA ASN A 92 8.90 1.40 17.23
C ASN A 92 9.46 0.43 18.28
N LYS A 93 10.19 0.96 19.25
CA LYS A 93 10.72 0.21 20.37
C LYS A 93 9.60 -0.31 21.29
N SER A 94 8.64 0.55 21.61
CA SER A 94 7.49 0.21 22.45
C SER A 94 6.37 1.25 22.26
N GLU A 95 5.19 1.01 22.84
CA GLU A 95 4.10 1.99 22.86
C GLU A 95 4.46 3.29 23.63
N LYS A 96 5.33 3.21 24.64
CA LYS A 96 5.80 4.37 25.39
C LYS A 96 6.92 5.12 24.67
N GLU A 97 7.77 4.39 23.96
CA GLU A 97 8.91 4.92 23.20
C GLU A 97 8.61 4.76 21.70
N PHE A 98 7.45 5.28 21.27
CA PHE A 98 6.90 5.04 19.92
C PHE A 98 7.67 5.77 18.80
N LEU A 99 8.52 6.75 19.14
CA LEU A 99 9.40 7.43 18.18
C LEU A 99 10.85 6.92 18.22
N GLU A 100 11.15 5.94 19.08
CA GLU A 100 12.44 5.26 19.09
C GLU A 100 12.36 4.01 18.22
N PRO A 101 13.34 3.78 17.32
CA PRO A 101 13.42 2.55 16.53
C PRO A 101 13.51 1.30 17.42
N HIS A 102 12.91 0.20 16.95
CA HIS A 102 13.05 -1.09 17.61
C HIS A 102 14.53 -1.53 17.64
N PRO A 103 15.02 -2.17 18.72
CA PRO A 103 16.42 -2.63 18.79
C PRO A 103 16.86 -3.57 17.67
N ASP A 104 15.93 -4.36 17.12
CA ASP A 104 16.17 -5.27 16.01
C ASP A 104 16.03 -4.61 14.63
N THR A 105 15.87 -3.27 14.56
CA THR A 105 15.90 -2.55 13.29
C THR A 105 17.27 -2.71 12.64
N ASP A 106 17.30 -2.69 11.30
CA ASP A 106 18.53 -2.75 10.49
C ASP A 106 19.67 -1.95 11.11
N GLU A 107 20.81 -2.62 11.36
CA GLU A 107 21.95 -2.07 12.10
C GLU A 107 22.55 -0.84 11.43
N GLU A 108 22.60 -0.79 10.10
CA GLU A 108 23.13 0.36 9.37
C GLU A 108 22.24 1.60 9.53
N LEU A 109 20.91 1.41 9.60
CA LEU A 109 20.00 2.49 9.94
C LEU A 109 20.20 2.97 11.38
N LEU A 110 20.29 2.04 12.34
CA LEU A 110 20.48 2.38 13.76
C LEU A 110 21.80 3.09 14.03
N SER A 111 22.86 2.73 13.33
CA SER A 111 24.19 3.32 13.48
C SER A 111 24.29 4.75 12.92
N ASN A 112 23.33 5.18 12.10
CA ASN A 112 23.32 6.50 11.47
C ASN A 112 22.03 7.27 11.78
N LYS A 113 22.13 8.22 12.72
CA LYS A 113 20.97 9.03 13.15
C LYS A 113 20.34 9.84 12.01
N ASP A 114 21.10 10.20 10.99
CA ASP A 114 20.61 10.97 9.85
C ASP A 114 19.69 10.14 8.92
N CYS A 115 19.61 8.83 9.15
CA CYS A 115 18.63 7.96 8.50
C CYS A 115 17.19 8.22 8.98
N PHE A 116 17.00 8.94 10.09
CA PHE A 116 15.70 9.17 10.68
C PHE A 116 15.29 10.64 10.61
N LYS A 117 13.98 10.87 10.52
CA LYS A 117 13.36 12.18 10.72
C LYS A 117 13.54 12.67 12.15
N GLU A 118 13.28 13.95 12.38
CA GLU A 118 13.23 14.51 13.72
C GLU A 118 12.20 13.75 14.58
N LYS A 119 12.58 13.39 15.82
CA LYS A 119 11.72 12.65 16.76
C LYS A 119 10.61 13.55 17.31
N LYS A 120 9.78 14.03 16.42
CA LYS A 120 8.58 14.82 16.71
C LYS A 120 7.35 14.14 16.09
N GLN A 121 6.26 14.11 16.85
CA GLN A 121 4.97 13.63 16.39
C GLN A 121 4.30 14.68 15.50
N ILE A 122 3.67 14.24 14.39
CA ILE A 122 2.74 15.08 13.66
C ILE A 122 1.53 15.36 14.56
N THR A 123 1.26 16.64 14.83
CA THR A 123 0.13 17.09 15.64
C THR A 123 -0.91 17.86 14.80
N ASN A 124 -0.49 18.37 13.66
CA ASN A 124 -1.37 19.04 12.68
C ASN A 124 -1.15 18.45 11.30
N TRP A 125 -2.13 17.67 10.82
CA TRP A 125 -2.08 17.01 9.52
C TRP A 125 -2.35 17.95 8.32
N ASP A 126 -2.80 19.18 8.59
CA ASP A 126 -2.95 20.25 7.58
C ASP A 126 -1.65 21.06 7.42
N ASP A 127 -0.72 20.94 8.37
CA ASP A 127 0.62 21.54 8.26
C ASP A 127 1.55 20.64 7.46
N ARG A 128 1.72 20.97 6.18
CA ARG A 128 2.55 20.21 5.26
C ARG A 128 3.99 20.02 5.76
N ASN A 129 4.56 21.04 6.43
CA ASN A 129 5.90 20.95 6.98
C ASN A 129 6.00 19.88 8.06
N GLN A 130 5.00 19.78 8.95
CA GLN A 130 4.97 18.69 9.93
C GLN A 130 4.82 17.33 9.26
N VAL A 131 3.93 17.23 8.28
CA VAL A 131 3.63 15.94 7.61
C VAL A 131 4.87 15.33 6.95
N ILE A 132 5.73 16.14 6.34
CA ILE A 132 6.92 15.63 5.65
C ILE A 132 8.15 15.49 6.54
N ASN A 133 8.26 16.27 7.62
CA ASN A 133 9.47 16.28 8.46
C ASN A 133 9.33 15.54 9.79
N TYR A 134 8.11 15.32 10.28
CA TYR A 134 7.87 14.67 11.56
C TYR A 134 7.38 13.22 11.39
N CYS A 135 7.22 12.54 12.51
CA CYS A 135 6.84 11.14 12.60
C CYS A 135 5.33 10.97 12.71
N LEU A 136 4.77 10.00 12.01
CA LEU A 136 3.32 9.69 12.01
C LEU A 136 2.89 8.74 13.16
N GLY A 137 3.66 8.66 14.23
CA GLY A 137 3.44 7.73 15.36
C GLY A 137 4.40 6.53 15.37
N LEU A 138 5.33 6.50 14.42
CA LEU A 138 6.41 5.52 14.30
C LEU A 138 7.68 6.25 13.88
N PRO A 139 8.88 5.68 14.14
CA PRO A 139 10.16 6.30 13.76
C PRO A 139 10.24 6.52 12.25
N GLY A 140 10.15 7.78 11.83
CA GLY A 140 10.15 8.16 10.42
C GLY A 140 11.55 8.06 9.82
N LEU A 141 11.64 7.53 8.60
CA LEU A 141 12.87 7.51 7.81
C LEU A 141 13.08 8.84 7.10
N ASN A 142 14.33 9.27 6.98
CA ASN A 142 14.70 10.45 6.22
C ASN A 142 14.80 10.11 4.72
N PRO A 143 13.87 10.54 3.87
CA PRO A 143 13.85 10.16 2.47
C PRO A 143 15.00 10.80 1.66
N ASN A 144 15.69 11.81 2.19
CA ASN A 144 16.87 12.42 1.57
C ASN A 144 18.18 11.69 1.89
N ASN A 145 18.18 10.77 2.86
CA ASN A 145 19.39 10.07 3.23
C ASN A 145 19.74 8.99 2.18
N PRO A 146 20.97 8.97 1.63
CA PRO A 146 21.36 8.04 0.56
C PRO A 146 21.36 6.57 1.02
N ILE A 147 21.63 6.28 2.30
CA ILE A 147 21.56 4.92 2.84
C ILE A 147 20.12 4.44 2.80
N VAL A 148 19.17 5.26 3.27
CA VAL A 148 17.73 4.96 3.25
C VAL A 148 17.25 4.72 1.82
N GLN A 149 17.58 5.63 0.88
CA GLN A 149 17.21 5.46 -0.52
C GLN A 149 17.78 4.18 -1.12
N LYS A 150 19.08 3.90 -0.89
CA LYS A 150 19.72 2.69 -1.40
C LYS A 150 19.04 1.42 -0.91
N LYS A 151 18.80 1.30 0.40
CA LYS A 151 18.15 0.12 0.99
C LYS A 151 16.74 -0.08 0.45
N ILE A 152 15.97 0.99 0.26
CA ILE A 152 14.64 0.92 -0.33
C ILE A 152 14.73 0.47 -1.80
N ILE A 153 15.63 1.04 -2.59
CA ILE A 153 15.85 0.67 -4.00
C ILE A 153 16.26 -0.80 -4.11
N ASP A 154 17.18 -1.26 -3.27
CA ASP A 154 17.64 -2.65 -3.27
C ASP A 154 16.47 -3.61 -2.98
N MET A 155 15.66 -3.33 -1.95
CA MET A 155 14.45 -4.12 -1.64
C MET A 155 13.44 -4.11 -2.79
N LEU A 156 13.15 -2.95 -3.36
CA LEU A 156 12.18 -2.85 -4.45
C LEU A 156 12.67 -3.60 -5.70
N ASN A 157 13.97 -3.56 -5.99
CA ASN A 157 14.56 -4.32 -7.08
C ASN A 157 14.53 -5.83 -6.81
N GLU A 158 14.75 -6.26 -5.57
CA GLU A 158 14.56 -7.67 -5.20
C GLU A 158 13.11 -8.12 -5.45
N TYR A 159 12.10 -7.33 -5.09
CA TYR A 159 10.70 -7.61 -5.46
C TYR A 159 10.48 -7.66 -6.97
N VAL A 160 11.08 -6.76 -7.72
CA VAL A 160 11.01 -6.73 -9.19
C VAL A 160 11.58 -8.01 -9.80
N ASP A 161 12.71 -8.48 -9.30
CA ASP A 161 13.39 -9.70 -9.76
C ASP A 161 12.58 -10.97 -9.40
N LEU A 162 11.82 -10.94 -8.30
CA LEU A 162 10.84 -11.97 -7.95
C LEU A 162 9.55 -11.94 -8.79
N GLY A 163 9.41 -10.97 -9.70
CA GLY A 163 8.29 -10.91 -10.66
C GLY A 163 7.14 -9.97 -10.29
N VAL A 164 7.29 -9.17 -9.22
CA VAL A 164 6.29 -8.16 -8.80
C VAL A 164 6.07 -7.13 -9.90
N ASN A 165 4.82 -6.76 -10.16
CA ASN A 165 4.42 -5.86 -11.24
C ASN A 165 4.17 -4.43 -10.79
N GLY A 166 4.23 -4.15 -9.49
CA GLY A 166 4.00 -2.81 -8.96
C GLY A 166 4.07 -2.71 -7.46
N PHE A 167 3.96 -1.47 -6.98
CA PHE A 167 4.02 -1.15 -5.56
C PHE A 167 2.88 -0.22 -5.16
N ARG A 168 2.37 -0.41 -3.95
CA ARG A 168 1.65 0.60 -3.20
C ARG A 168 2.60 1.13 -2.14
N PHE A 169 2.95 2.41 -2.20
CA PHE A 169 3.78 3.05 -1.18
C PHE A 169 2.90 3.50 -0.01
N ASP A 170 3.10 2.84 1.13
CA ASP A 170 2.42 3.19 2.38
C ASP A 170 2.83 4.58 2.85
N ALA A 171 1.86 5.34 3.39
CA ALA A 171 2.07 6.68 3.94
C ALA A 171 2.85 7.63 3.01
N ALA A 172 2.68 7.52 1.69
CA ALA A 172 3.40 8.34 0.70
C ALA A 172 3.20 9.84 0.94
N LYS A 173 2.04 10.27 1.48
CA LYS A 173 1.78 11.66 1.87
C LYS A 173 2.86 12.23 2.81
N SER A 174 3.50 11.40 3.61
CA SER A 174 4.53 11.79 4.58
C SER A 174 5.95 11.85 4.00
N ILE A 175 6.11 11.67 2.69
CA ILE A 175 7.37 11.81 1.96
C ILE A 175 7.29 13.07 1.11
N ALA A 176 8.28 13.95 1.23
CA ALA A 176 8.34 15.19 0.46
C ALA A 176 8.55 14.95 -1.03
N LEU A 177 8.12 15.91 -1.84
CA LEU A 177 8.22 15.90 -3.30
C LEU A 177 9.45 16.70 -3.79
N PRO A 178 9.86 16.58 -5.07
CA PRO A 178 10.96 17.38 -5.64
C PRO A 178 10.82 18.88 -5.45
N GLU A 179 9.61 19.42 -5.61
CA GLU A 179 9.32 20.82 -5.36
C GLU A 179 9.41 21.23 -3.88
N GLU A 180 9.47 20.25 -2.97
CA GLU A 180 9.69 20.41 -1.53
C GLU A 180 11.14 20.05 -1.12
N GLY A 181 12.03 19.85 -2.11
CA GLY A 181 13.45 19.58 -1.90
C GLY A 181 13.80 18.08 -1.71
N CYS A 182 12.94 17.15 -2.12
CA CYS A 182 13.20 15.71 -1.96
C CYS A 182 13.00 14.93 -3.27
N ASN A 183 14.07 14.46 -3.87
CA ASN A 183 14.02 13.66 -5.11
C ASN A 183 13.78 12.15 -4.85
N PHE A 184 13.22 11.78 -3.72
CA PHE A 184 13.02 10.37 -3.36
C PHE A 184 12.24 9.58 -4.41
N PHE A 185 11.04 10.03 -4.79
CA PHE A 185 10.20 9.27 -5.74
C PHE A 185 10.84 9.16 -7.13
N PRO A 186 11.36 10.21 -7.75
CA PRO A 186 12.12 10.07 -9.00
C PRO A 186 13.30 9.13 -8.86
N ASN A 187 14.13 9.28 -7.83
CA ASN A 187 15.31 8.43 -7.63
C ASN A 187 14.93 6.95 -7.50
N VAL A 188 13.91 6.64 -6.69
CA VAL A 188 13.46 5.27 -6.47
C VAL A 188 12.87 4.68 -7.74
N THR A 189 11.97 5.40 -8.43
CA THR A 189 11.27 4.86 -9.59
C THR A 189 12.17 4.70 -10.81
N TYR A 190 13.16 5.60 -11.02
CA TYR A 190 14.12 5.49 -12.11
C TYR A 190 15.22 4.44 -11.86
N SER A 191 15.43 4.05 -10.60
CA SER A 191 16.42 3.04 -10.23
C SER A 191 15.88 1.61 -10.23
N LEU A 192 14.62 1.40 -10.63
CA LEU A 192 14.06 0.05 -10.73
C LEU A 192 14.64 -0.69 -11.94
N ASN A 193 14.94 -1.99 -11.76
CA ASN A 193 15.54 -2.87 -12.78
C ASN A 193 14.70 -2.99 -14.06
N ARG A 194 13.40 -2.68 -14.00
CA ARG A 194 12.49 -2.60 -15.15
C ARG A 194 11.37 -1.63 -14.90
N TRP A 195 10.75 -1.17 -15.97
CA TRP A 195 9.51 -0.40 -15.88
C TRP A 195 8.37 -1.24 -15.30
N LEU A 196 7.61 -0.67 -14.39
CA LEU A 196 6.45 -1.29 -13.75
C LEU A 196 5.15 -0.58 -14.16
N PRO A 197 4.10 -1.35 -14.54
CA PRO A 197 2.84 -0.77 -15.01
C PRO A 197 2.02 -0.11 -13.89
N ILE A 198 2.26 -0.48 -12.62
CA ILE A 198 1.42 -0.07 -11.50
C ILE A 198 2.30 0.35 -10.32
N ILE A 199 2.48 1.67 -10.16
CA ILE A 199 3.06 2.26 -8.95
C ILE A 199 2.09 3.32 -8.46
N TYR A 200 1.76 3.29 -7.17
CA TYR A 200 0.91 4.28 -6.56
C TYR A 200 1.25 4.52 -5.09
N GLY A 201 1.05 5.74 -4.65
CA GLY A 201 1.25 6.17 -3.28
C GLY A 201 -0.07 6.42 -2.56
N GLU A 202 -0.11 6.11 -1.28
CA GLU A 202 -1.23 6.46 -0.43
C GLU A 202 -1.14 7.92 -0.01
N VAL A 203 -2.13 8.72 -0.46
CA VAL A 203 -2.25 10.15 -0.15
C VAL A 203 -3.70 10.44 0.24
N LEU A 204 -4.02 10.17 1.50
CA LEU A 204 -5.36 10.30 2.04
C LEU A 204 -5.58 11.70 2.64
N PHE A 205 -6.85 12.16 2.59
CA PHE A 205 -7.28 13.42 3.18
C PHE A 205 -6.39 14.61 2.73
N ALA A 206 -6.06 14.65 1.44
CA ALA A 206 -5.32 15.72 0.80
C ALA A 206 -6.25 16.56 -0.08
N ASP A 207 -5.90 17.82 -0.28
CA ASP A 207 -6.56 18.66 -1.27
C ASP A 207 -6.17 18.26 -2.71
N ASN A 208 -6.87 18.81 -3.68
CA ASN A 208 -6.65 18.50 -5.09
C ASN A 208 -5.26 18.93 -5.57
N GLU A 209 -4.73 20.04 -5.04
CA GLU A 209 -3.41 20.55 -5.44
C GLU A 209 -2.31 19.56 -5.02
N LEU A 210 -2.34 19.09 -3.80
CA LEU A 210 -1.37 18.10 -3.31
C LEU A 210 -1.49 16.77 -4.05
N ILE A 211 -2.71 16.30 -4.35
CA ILE A 211 -2.92 15.10 -5.15
C ILE A 211 -2.30 15.26 -6.55
N GLU A 212 -2.54 16.39 -7.23
CA GLU A 212 -1.99 16.67 -8.55
C GLU A 212 -0.44 16.73 -8.54
N LYS A 213 0.17 17.22 -7.45
CA LYS A 213 1.63 17.18 -7.28
C LYS A 213 2.15 15.74 -7.22
N TYR A 214 1.57 14.87 -6.38
CA TYR A 214 1.96 13.46 -6.33
C TYR A 214 1.70 12.73 -7.65
N ALA A 215 0.61 13.06 -8.33
CA ALA A 215 0.23 12.46 -9.61
C ALA A 215 1.24 12.65 -10.74
N ARG A 216 2.19 13.58 -10.61
CA ARG A 216 3.31 13.75 -11.54
C ARG A 216 4.34 12.62 -11.47
N TYR A 217 4.40 11.93 -10.33
CA TYR A 217 5.43 10.92 -10.04
C TYR A 217 4.88 9.50 -9.99
N MET A 218 3.61 9.32 -9.61
CA MET A 218 2.95 8.03 -9.51
C MET A 218 1.43 8.18 -9.51
N ARG A 219 0.68 7.10 -9.65
CA ARG A 219 -0.75 7.16 -9.35
C ARG A 219 -0.99 7.39 -7.86
N VAL A 220 -2.12 7.96 -7.52
CA VAL A 220 -2.44 8.35 -6.14
C VAL A 220 -3.66 7.58 -5.63
N LEU A 221 -3.45 6.75 -4.61
CA LEU A 221 -4.54 6.13 -3.87
C LEU A 221 -5.11 7.18 -2.89
N THR A 222 -6.35 7.58 -3.10
CA THR A 222 -6.96 8.67 -2.34
C THR A 222 -8.48 8.53 -2.20
N ASN A 223 -9.01 9.12 -1.13
CA ASN A 223 -10.43 9.33 -0.92
C ASN A 223 -10.94 10.66 -1.50
N SER A 224 -10.04 11.56 -1.87
CA SER A 224 -10.37 12.87 -2.50
C SER A 224 -10.50 12.74 -4.01
N ASP A 225 -11.06 13.75 -4.68
CA ASP A 225 -11.13 13.81 -6.13
C ASP A 225 -9.90 14.48 -6.74
N ALA A 226 -9.68 14.28 -8.04
CA ALA A 226 -8.68 14.95 -8.83
C ALA A 226 -9.25 15.29 -10.22
N ARG A 227 -8.68 16.29 -10.90
CA ARG A 227 -9.08 16.69 -12.26
C ARG A 227 -8.85 15.54 -13.25
N ASP A 228 -7.67 14.93 -13.18
CA ASP A 228 -7.38 13.74 -13.96
C ASP A 228 -7.71 12.46 -13.18
N ARG A 229 -8.86 11.87 -13.49
CA ARG A 229 -9.31 10.62 -12.88
C ARG A 229 -8.46 9.40 -13.24
N ASN A 230 -7.61 9.47 -14.28
CA ASN A 230 -6.70 8.39 -14.65
C ASN A 230 -5.49 8.32 -13.71
N SER A 231 -5.11 9.44 -13.13
CA SER A 231 -3.97 9.53 -12.21
C SER A 231 -4.28 9.04 -10.80
N ILE A 232 -5.57 8.84 -10.46
CA ILE A 232 -5.98 8.41 -9.12
C ILE A 232 -6.55 6.98 -9.12
N ILE A 233 -6.44 6.35 -7.95
CA ILE A 233 -7.07 5.08 -7.62
C ILE A 233 -8.05 5.36 -6.49
N LYS A 234 -9.33 5.10 -6.73
CA LYS A 234 -10.40 5.32 -5.75
C LYS A 234 -10.77 4.03 -5.03
N PHE A 235 -11.30 4.16 -3.84
CA PHE A 235 -11.80 3.05 -3.03
C PHE A 235 -13.05 3.47 -2.24
N VAL A 236 -13.87 2.51 -1.87
CA VAL A 236 -14.99 2.71 -0.92
C VAL A 236 -14.49 2.48 0.51
N GLU A 237 -13.66 1.45 0.66
CA GLU A 237 -13.05 1.08 1.93
C GLU A 237 -11.63 0.54 1.72
N ASN A 238 -10.82 0.69 2.74
CA ASN A 238 -9.48 0.13 2.87
C ASN A 238 -9.31 -0.45 4.28
N LYS A 239 -8.11 -0.97 4.60
CA LYS A 239 -7.81 -1.51 5.93
C LYS A 239 -8.14 -0.55 7.07
N ASP A 240 -7.80 0.72 6.90
CA ASP A 240 -7.94 1.74 7.93
C ASP A 240 -9.41 2.12 8.14
N SER A 241 -10.14 2.42 7.08
CA SER A 241 -11.56 2.73 7.17
C SER A 241 -12.40 1.53 7.63
N PHE A 242 -11.94 0.30 7.37
CA PHE A 242 -12.61 -0.91 7.82
C PHE A 242 -12.39 -1.20 9.30
N LEU A 243 -11.17 -0.97 9.81
CA LEU A 243 -10.77 -1.37 11.16
C LEU A 243 -10.85 -0.22 12.18
N SER A 244 -10.68 1.03 11.77
CA SER A 244 -10.65 2.18 12.66
C SER A 244 -12.02 2.83 12.80
N LYS A 245 -12.44 3.06 14.06
CA LYS A 245 -13.67 3.81 14.38
C LYS A 245 -13.58 5.26 13.96
N ASP A 246 -12.39 5.85 14.02
CA ASP A 246 -12.14 7.26 13.72
C ASP A 246 -12.10 7.53 12.20
N LEU A 247 -11.91 6.50 11.39
CA LEU A 247 -11.77 6.61 9.93
C LEU A 247 -12.99 6.06 9.15
N GLY A 248 -14.15 5.96 9.81
CA GLY A 248 -15.41 5.61 9.15
C GLY A 248 -15.99 4.25 9.53
N TYR A 249 -15.20 3.33 10.08
CA TYR A 249 -15.59 2.00 10.57
C TYR A 249 -16.56 1.29 9.64
N THR A 250 -16.18 1.17 8.37
CA THR A 250 -17.01 0.59 7.31
C THR A 250 -17.41 -0.86 7.57
N LYS A 251 -16.74 -1.54 8.49
CA LYS A 251 -17.09 -2.88 8.97
C LYS A 251 -18.57 -3.00 9.37
N GLN A 252 -19.18 -1.92 9.86
CA GLN A 252 -20.59 -1.89 10.26
C GLN A 252 -21.54 -1.53 9.11
N TRP A 253 -21.01 -1.14 7.94
CA TRP A 253 -21.88 -0.75 6.83
C TRP A 253 -22.56 -1.96 6.19
N PRO A 254 -23.87 -1.82 5.86
CA PRO A 254 -24.58 -2.88 5.17
C PRO A 254 -23.91 -3.24 3.84
N LYS A 255 -23.90 -4.53 3.51
CA LYS A 255 -23.38 -5.07 2.25
C LYS A 255 -23.96 -4.33 1.03
N SER A 256 -25.26 -4.05 1.02
CA SER A 256 -25.94 -3.32 -0.04
C SER A 256 -25.39 -1.90 -0.26
N ARG A 257 -25.00 -1.21 0.82
CA ARG A 257 -24.37 0.11 0.74
C ARG A 257 -23.00 0.02 0.06
N ILE A 258 -22.16 -0.90 0.52
CA ILE A 258 -20.81 -1.11 -0.04
C ILE A 258 -20.90 -1.47 -1.53
N THR A 259 -21.79 -2.40 -1.89
CA THR A 259 -22.03 -2.78 -3.29
C THR A 259 -22.41 -1.59 -4.16
N ARG A 260 -23.41 -0.81 -3.71
CA ARG A 260 -23.87 0.39 -4.43
C ARG A 260 -22.74 1.39 -4.62
N ASP A 261 -21.99 1.67 -3.55
CA ASP A 261 -20.95 2.70 -3.56
C ASP A 261 -19.79 2.28 -4.49
N TYR A 262 -19.40 0.99 -4.51
CA TYR A 262 -18.44 0.48 -5.50
C TYR A 262 -18.95 0.53 -6.94
N MET A 263 -20.25 0.27 -7.17
CA MET A 263 -20.83 0.37 -8.51
C MET A 263 -20.77 1.81 -9.04
N ILE A 264 -21.08 2.79 -8.20
CA ILE A 264 -21.00 4.22 -8.53
C ILE A 264 -19.51 4.56 -8.83
N LEU A 265 -18.61 4.12 -7.99
CA LEU A 265 -17.18 4.41 -8.11
C LEU A 265 -16.60 3.85 -9.41
N ALA A 266 -16.87 2.58 -9.70
CA ALA A 266 -16.40 1.90 -10.90
C ALA A 266 -16.98 2.49 -12.20
N ALA A 267 -18.15 3.13 -12.15
CA ALA A 267 -18.73 3.83 -13.30
C ALA A 267 -18.05 5.18 -13.61
N HIS A 268 -17.39 5.79 -12.64
CA HIS A 268 -16.80 7.13 -12.75
C HIS A 268 -15.29 7.16 -12.78
N TYR A 269 -14.61 6.10 -12.27
CA TYR A 269 -13.16 6.04 -12.13
C TYR A 269 -12.58 4.82 -12.84
N PRO A 270 -11.57 5.01 -13.70
CA PRO A 270 -10.95 3.90 -14.44
C PRO A 270 -10.10 3.00 -13.56
N ASN A 271 -9.63 3.50 -12.42
CA ASN A 271 -8.82 2.75 -11.49
C ASN A 271 -9.50 2.69 -10.13
N THR A 272 -9.81 1.48 -9.68
CA THR A 272 -10.54 1.25 -8.43
C THR A 272 -9.87 0.13 -7.63
N LEU A 273 -9.68 0.40 -6.34
CA LEU A 273 -9.23 -0.61 -5.38
C LEU A 273 -10.46 -1.12 -4.61
N TYR A 274 -10.60 -2.43 -4.61
CA TYR A 274 -11.63 -3.16 -3.87
C TYR A 274 -10.98 -3.83 -2.67
N TYR A 275 -11.53 -3.63 -1.49
CA TYR A 275 -11.02 -4.22 -0.27
C TYR A 275 -11.67 -5.57 0.01
N ALA A 276 -10.89 -6.62 0.12
CA ALA A 276 -11.37 -7.94 0.53
C ALA A 276 -11.53 -7.96 2.05
N ARG A 277 -12.76 -7.81 2.53
CA ARG A 277 -13.10 -7.90 3.95
C ARG A 277 -12.87 -9.31 4.47
N ASN A 278 -11.85 -9.56 5.25
CA ASN A 278 -11.46 -10.87 5.74
C ASN A 278 -11.28 -11.91 4.61
N TYR A 279 -10.17 -12.54 4.51
CA TYR A 279 -9.94 -13.62 3.54
C TYR A 279 -10.57 -14.97 3.98
N THR A 280 -11.53 -14.95 4.90
CA THR A 280 -12.36 -16.11 5.28
C THR A 280 -13.37 -16.45 4.20
N HIS A 281 -13.89 -17.67 4.18
CA HIS A 281 -14.78 -18.15 3.14
C HIS A 281 -15.97 -17.21 2.82
N ASP A 282 -16.44 -16.44 3.79
CA ASP A 282 -17.62 -15.59 3.65
C ASP A 282 -17.43 -14.30 2.82
N TRP A 283 -16.24 -13.69 2.78
CA TRP A 283 -16.03 -12.47 1.99
C TRP A 283 -16.07 -12.73 0.50
N TYR A 284 -15.78 -13.96 0.14
CA TYR A 284 -15.59 -14.39 -1.21
C TYR A 284 -16.91 -14.44 -2.00
N GLU A 285 -17.97 -14.88 -1.38
CA GLU A 285 -19.27 -15.05 -2.02
C GLU A 285 -19.92 -13.73 -2.41
N TRP A 286 -20.00 -12.77 -1.51
CA TRP A 286 -20.70 -11.53 -1.79
C TRP A 286 -19.86 -10.47 -2.53
N GLN A 287 -18.56 -10.46 -2.36
CA GLN A 287 -17.68 -9.55 -3.12
C GLN A 287 -17.63 -9.94 -4.60
N SER A 288 -17.72 -11.22 -4.90
CA SER A 288 -17.81 -11.68 -6.28
C SER A 288 -19.07 -11.16 -6.99
N GLU A 289 -20.21 -11.09 -6.30
CA GLU A 289 -21.47 -10.60 -6.88
C GLU A 289 -21.41 -9.11 -7.25
N PHE A 290 -20.99 -8.24 -6.35
CA PHE A 290 -20.97 -6.81 -6.69
C PHE A 290 -19.90 -6.44 -7.71
N VAL A 291 -18.73 -7.11 -7.71
CA VAL A 291 -17.74 -6.90 -8.76
C VAL A 291 -18.26 -7.37 -10.10
N LYS A 292 -18.96 -8.49 -10.16
CA LYS A 292 -19.63 -8.98 -11.35
C LYS A 292 -20.67 -7.97 -11.85
N GLU A 293 -21.52 -7.42 -10.99
CA GLU A 293 -22.48 -6.40 -11.38
C GLU A 293 -21.84 -5.09 -11.85
N ALA A 294 -20.82 -4.61 -11.17
CA ALA A 294 -20.07 -3.43 -11.58
C ALA A 294 -19.43 -3.61 -12.96
N ASN A 295 -18.85 -4.78 -13.23
CA ASN A 295 -18.28 -5.12 -14.52
C ASN A 295 -19.32 -5.21 -15.63
N LEU A 296 -20.47 -5.82 -15.38
CA LEU A 296 -21.56 -5.92 -16.37
C LEU A 296 -22.07 -4.55 -16.79
N LYS A 297 -22.09 -3.57 -15.90
CA LYS A 297 -22.51 -2.19 -16.22
C LYS A 297 -21.44 -1.40 -16.97
N LEU A 298 -20.15 -1.70 -16.74
CA LEU A 298 -19.03 -1.09 -17.48
C LEU A 298 -18.90 -1.59 -18.91
N VAL A 299 -19.28 -2.84 -19.17
CA VAL A 299 -19.23 -3.46 -20.51
C VAL A 299 -20.43 -3.04 -21.37
N LYS A 300 -21.52 -2.57 -20.76
CA LYS A 300 -22.74 -2.13 -21.48
C LYS A 300 -22.76 -0.64 -21.86
N LYS A 301 -21.68 0.08 -21.62
CA LYS A 301 -21.43 1.45 -22.10
C LYS A 301 -20.33 1.48 -23.15
#